data_690b0d8ad8a037d6bea325de8777b413
#
_entry.id   690b0d8ad8a037d6bea325de8777b413
#
_cell.length_a   1.000
_cell.length_b   1.000
_cell.length_c   1.000
_cell.angle_alpha   90.00
_cell.angle_beta   90.00
_cell.angle_gamma   90.00
#
_symmetry.space_group_name_H-M   'P 1'
#
loop_
_entity.id
_entity.type
_entity.pdbx_description
1 polymer ?
#
loop_
_entity_poly.entity_id
_entity_poly.type
_entity_poly.pdbx_seq_one_letter_code
_entity_poly.pdbx_strand_id
1 'polypeptide(L)'
;SVSVLEDKSIQRVHMGLGVTALKPLRSKVNVIKELGWPVLSKEIAGKISLLQHPSEKNATVRHAIITGETGAYGGYRKNTRMKLSQKWLERFGGADAEGAALGYAAAPFLVSDKCCYYLKEKPCSDYAKETGSFPYMGLMASEGGRRQKALMMHGCNYISPGTKRSCPFAIFSRQDLLQLALDLQVPVPEIYGKIVRDADGTLRTTKAQRTGCSMCGFGVHMEKRPHRFDRLWERNPKEWEMWMNHVMQDDRGNWYGWGRVLDYIGVEWRDPEAALLNPDELPGQMIFDGMEEDTL
;
A
#
# COMPACT_ATOMS: atom_id res chain seq x y z
N SER A 1 6.03 8.49 -6.11
CA SER A 1 6.81 7.25 -5.95
C SER A 1 8.28 7.60 -6.03
N VAL A 2 9.17 6.91 -5.35
CA VAL A 2 10.62 7.17 -5.38
C VAL A 2 11.15 7.06 -6.81
N SER A 3 10.75 6.02 -7.54
CA SER A 3 11.12 5.79 -8.94
C SER A 3 10.70 6.92 -9.90
N VAL A 4 9.65 7.65 -9.59
CA VAL A 4 9.27 8.85 -10.35
C VAL A 4 10.14 10.05 -9.99
N LEU A 5 10.47 10.23 -8.70
CA LEU A 5 11.29 11.34 -8.24
C LEU A 5 12.76 11.21 -8.67
N GLU A 6 13.24 9.99 -8.92
CA GLU A 6 14.60 9.72 -9.38
C GLU A 6 14.75 9.84 -10.91
N ASP A 7 13.66 9.93 -11.65
CA ASP A 7 13.67 10.12 -13.09
C ASP A 7 14.20 11.52 -13.46
N LYS A 8 15.31 11.56 -14.22
CA LYS A 8 15.99 12.82 -14.59
C LYS A 8 15.12 13.74 -15.45
N SER A 9 14.23 13.18 -16.27
CA SER A 9 13.31 13.98 -17.09
C SER A 9 12.30 14.70 -16.23
N ILE A 10 11.75 13.99 -15.24
CA ILE A 10 10.80 14.55 -14.28
C ILE A 10 11.48 15.55 -13.35
N GLN A 11 12.73 15.29 -12.92
CA GLN A 11 13.46 16.26 -12.10
C GLN A 11 13.65 17.60 -12.83
N ARG A 12 13.94 17.61 -14.12
CA ARG A 12 14.04 18.85 -14.90
C ARG A 12 12.72 19.61 -14.94
N VAL A 13 11.58 18.92 -15.12
CA VAL A 13 10.26 19.54 -15.10
C VAL A 13 9.96 20.11 -13.70
N HIS A 14 10.22 19.37 -12.65
CA HIS A 14 10.04 19.83 -11.27
C HIS A 14 10.87 21.08 -10.97
N MET A 15 12.14 21.11 -11.39
CA MET A 15 13.00 22.28 -11.22
C MET A 15 12.45 23.49 -11.99
N GLY A 16 12.03 23.32 -13.24
CA GLY A 16 11.47 24.40 -14.06
C GLY A 16 10.15 24.98 -13.52
N LEU A 17 9.37 24.17 -12.82
CA LEU A 17 8.10 24.57 -12.22
C LEU A 17 8.21 24.99 -10.74
N GLY A 18 9.43 25.01 -10.17
CA GLY A 18 9.64 25.33 -8.75
C GLY A 18 9.02 24.34 -7.77
N VAL A 19 8.86 23.08 -8.16
CA VAL A 19 8.26 22.03 -7.32
C VAL A 19 9.23 21.62 -6.21
N THR A 20 8.77 21.71 -4.96
CA THR A 20 9.54 21.26 -3.79
C THR A 20 9.43 19.74 -3.63
N ALA A 21 10.56 19.02 -3.71
CA ALA A 21 10.62 17.59 -3.45
C ALA A 21 10.79 17.33 -1.95
N LEU A 22 9.76 16.76 -1.33
CA LEU A 22 9.79 16.41 0.09
C LEU A 22 10.42 15.03 0.29
N LYS A 23 11.33 14.93 1.26
CA LYS A 23 11.92 13.66 1.68
C LYS A 23 11.37 13.25 3.04
N PRO A 24 11.10 11.95 3.27
CA PRO A 24 10.72 11.47 4.59
C PRO A 24 11.90 11.61 5.57
N LEU A 25 11.60 11.94 6.82
CA LEU A 25 12.60 12.04 7.89
C LEU A 25 13.21 10.67 8.28
N ARG A 26 12.52 9.58 7.96
CA ARG A 26 12.94 8.21 8.27
C ARG A 26 13.06 7.39 7.00
N SER A 27 14.09 6.56 6.93
CA SER A 27 14.18 5.57 5.86
C SER A 27 13.07 4.51 5.99
N LYS A 28 12.72 3.86 4.88
CA LYS A 28 11.73 2.78 4.89
C LYS A 28 12.18 1.61 5.77
N VAL A 29 13.46 1.29 5.76
CA VAL A 29 14.06 0.25 6.61
C VAL A 29 13.84 0.58 8.09
N ASN A 30 14.11 1.82 8.51
CA ASN A 30 13.91 2.24 9.90
C ASN A 30 12.43 2.18 10.32
N VAL A 31 11.52 2.60 9.43
CA VAL A 31 10.07 2.51 9.68
C VAL A 31 9.64 1.05 9.87
N ILE A 32 10.15 0.13 9.05
CA ILE A 32 9.84 -1.30 9.17
C ILE A 32 10.44 -1.88 10.45
N LYS A 33 11.69 -1.55 10.77
CA LYS A 33 12.35 -2.03 11.99
C LYS A 33 11.63 -1.59 13.27
N GLU A 34 11.17 -0.35 13.31
CA GLU A 34 10.53 0.23 14.50
C GLU A 34 9.05 -0.15 14.64
N LEU A 35 8.31 -0.21 13.54
CA LEU A 35 6.86 -0.31 13.57
C LEU A 35 6.32 -1.62 13.01
N GLY A 36 7.09 -2.34 12.21
CA GLY A 36 6.69 -3.60 11.60
C GLY A 36 6.41 -3.51 10.09
N TRP A 37 6.15 -4.66 9.52
CA TRP A 37 6.02 -4.89 8.08
C TRP A 37 4.66 -4.45 7.53
N PRO A 38 4.63 -3.70 6.40
CA PRO A 38 3.39 -3.28 5.76
C PRO A 38 2.85 -4.40 4.83
N VAL A 39 2.17 -5.38 5.41
CA VAL A 39 1.64 -6.57 4.70
C VAL A 39 0.13 -6.56 4.55
N LEU A 40 -0.39 -7.40 3.67
CA LEU A 40 -1.82 -7.63 3.41
C LEU A 40 -2.50 -6.35 2.89
N SER A 41 -3.47 -5.81 3.63
CA SER A 41 -4.05 -4.49 3.35
C SER A 41 -3.77 -3.54 4.52
N LYS A 42 -3.87 -2.22 4.29
CA LYS A 42 -3.73 -1.25 5.39
C LYS A 42 -4.73 -1.52 6.54
N GLU A 43 -5.93 -1.96 6.20
CA GLU A 43 -6.96 -2.27 7.20
C GLU A 43 -6.59 -3.50 8.01
N ILE A 44 -6.22 -4.59 7.34
CA ILE A 44 -5.80 -5.83 8.01
C ILE A 44 -4.53 -5.60 8.82
N ALA A 45 -3.53 -4.92 8.27
CA ALA A 45 -2.29 -4.58 8.98
C ALA A 45 -2.57 -3.74 10.23
N GLY A 46 -3.49 -2.78 10.15
CA GLY A 46 -3.91 -1.98 11.31
C GLY A 46 -4.57 -2.82 12.40
N LYS A 47 -5.44 -3.77 12.02
CA LYS A 47 -6.06 -4.71 12.97
C LYS A 47 -5.01 -5.62 13.65
N ILE A 48 -4.10 -6.18 12.87
CA ILE A 48 -2.99 -7.02 13.40
C ILE A 48 -2.11 -6.19 14.35
N SER A 49 -1.75 -4.97 13.96
CA SER A 49 -0.97 -4.07 14.80
C SER A 49 -1.65 -3.79 16.15
N LEU A 50 -2.98 -3.65 16.19
CA LEU A 50 -3.73 -3.49 17.44
C LEU A 50 -3.65 -4.74 18.33
N LEU A 51 -3.68 -5.95 17.76
CA LEU A 51 -3.51 -7.19 18.49
C LEU A 51 -2.09 -7.32 19.07
N GLN A 52 -1.08 -6.87 18.33
CA GLN A 52 0.34 -6.90 18.75
C GLN A 52 0.71 -5.82 19.78
N HIS A 53 -0.13 -4.79 19.95
CA HIS A 53 0.09 -3.70 20.91
C HIS A 53 -1.11 -3.56 21.86
N PRO A 54 -1.35 -4.55 22.75
CA PRO A 54 -2.46 -4.54 23.65
C PRO A 54 -2.37 -3.41 24.68
N SER A 55 -3.50 -2.75 24.93
CA SER A 55 -3.69 -1.76 25.98
C SER A 55 -5.12 -1.81 26.50
N GLU A 56 -5.40 -1.25 27.67
CA GLU A 56 -6.77 -1.12 28.20
C GLU A 56 -7.65 -0.31 27.25
N LYS A 57 -7.10 0.75 26.63
CA LYS A 57 -7.84 1.65 25.74
C LYS A 57 -8.31 0.97 24.44
N ASN A 58 -7.64 -0.08 23.99
CA ASN A 58 -8.01 -0.79 22.77
C ASN A 58 -8.60 -2.19 23.03
N ALA A 59 -8.89 -2.55 24.27
CA ALA A 59 -9.39 -3.88 24.64
C ALA A 59 -10.68 -4.27 23.88
N THR A 60 -11.68 -3.39 23.86
CA THR A 60 -12.94 -3.63 23.13
C THR A 60 -12.73 -3.83 21.64
N VAL A 61 -11.83 -3.05 21.03
CA VAL A 61 -11.53 -3.17 19.60
C VAL A 61 -10.81 -4.48 19.30
N ARG A 62 -9.86 -4.91 20.15
CA ARG A 62 -9.15 -6.19 20.01
C ARG A 62 -10.11 -7.36 20.14
N HIS A 63 -11.00 -7.33 21.12
CA HIS A 63 -12.07 -8.31 21.25
C HIS A 63 -12.93 -8.40 19.98
N ALA A 64 -13.36 -7.26 19.44
CA ALA A 64 -14.11 -7.22 18.18
C ALA A 64 -13.31 -7.72 16.97
N ILE A 65 -11.98 -7.53 16.93
CA ILE A 65 -11.12 -8.07 15.87
C ILE A 65 -11.07 -9.60 15.92
N ILE A 66 -11.08 -10.19 17.10
CA ILE A 66 -10.99 -11.65 17.30
C ILE A 66 -12.36 -12.30 17.12
N THR A 67 -13.40 -11.81 17.81
CA THR A 67 -14.70 -12.46 17.91
C THR A 67 -15.73 -11.94 16.91
N GLY A 68 -15.61 -10.69 16.49
CA GLY A 68 -16.65 -9.95 15.76
C GLY A 68 -17.70 -9.31 16.67
N GLU A 69 -17.52 -9.36 17.98
CA GLU A 69 -18.47 -8.84 18.98
C GLU A 69 -17.82 -7.70 19.78
N THR A 70 -18.62 -6.78 20.29
CA THR A 70 -18.13 -5.66 21.10
C THR A 70 -18.31 -5.86 22.59
N GLY A 71 -18.84 -7.01 23.03
CA GLY A 71 -19.12 -7.28 24.42
C GLY A 71 -20.14 -6.32 25.00
N ALA A 72 -19.96 -5.95 26.28
CA ALA A 72 -20.88 -5.09 27.03
C ALA A 72 -20.97 -3.64 26.53
N TYR A 73 -20.04 -3.21 25.72
CA TYR A 73 -19.92 -1.80 25.27
C TYR A 73 -20.63 -1.49 23.96
N GLY A 74 -21.45 -2.38 23.41
CA GLY A 74 -22.39 -2.18 22.30
C GLY A 74 -21.84 -1.33 21.13
N GLY A 75 -22.41 -1.43 19.98
CA GLY A 75 -22.10 -0.57 18.84
C GLY A 75 -21.60 -1.29 17.61
N TYR A 76 -20.97 -2.44 17.74
CA TYR A 76 -20.70 -3.30 16.59
C TYR A 76 -21.66 -4.50 16.63
N ARG A 77 -22.23 -4.85 15.50
CA ARG A 77 -23.05 -6.06 15.38
C ARG A 77 -22.13 -7.29 15.35
N LYS A 78 -22.67 -8.44 15.74
CA LYS A 78 -22.01 -9.73 15.53
C LYS A 78 -21.57 -9.86 14.08
N ASN A 79 -20.38 -10.42 13.85
CA ASN A 79 -19.76 -10.54 12.52
C ASN A 79 -19.50 -9.21 11.81
N THR A 80 -19.19 -8.18 12.57
CA THR A 80 -18.81 -6.87 12.02
C THR A 80 -17.57 -6.97 11.12
N ARG A 81 -17.38 -5.99 10.23
CA ARG A 81 -16.14 -5.80 9.45
C ARG A 81 -14.87 -5.61 10.29
N MET A 82 -14.99 -5.43 11.61
CA MET A 82 -13.85 -5.42 12.53
C MET A 82 -13.20 -6.80 12.65
N LYS A 83 -13.96 -7.90 12.56
CA LYS A 83 -13.40 -9.24 12.67
C LYS A 83 -12.38 -9.49 11.56
N LEU A 84 -11.23 -10.06 11.93
CA LEU A 84 -10.31 -10.63 10.96
C LEU A 84 -10.90 -11.92 10.39
N SER A 85 -10.61 -12.20 9.11
CA SER A 85 -10.98 -13.49 8.54
C SER A 85 -10.26 -14.62 9.28
N GLN A 86 -10.86 -15.81 9.27
CA GLN A 86 -10.33 -16.98 9.96
C GLN A 86 -8.86 -17.26 9.57
N LYS A 87 -8.55 -17.19 8.27
CA LYS A 87 -7.18 -17.34 7.74
C LYS A 87 -6.15 -16.45 8.45
N TRP A 88 -6.52 -15.20 8.74
CA TRP A 88 -5.60 -14.25 9.38
C TRP A 88 -5.64 -14.32 10.90
N LEU A 89 -6.76 -14.74 11.50
CA LEU A 89 -6.80 -15.06 12.93
C LEU A 89 -5.87 -16.22 13.27
N GLU A 90 -5.90 -17.29 12.50
CA GLU A 90 -5.03 -18.45 12.71
C GLU A 90 -3.52 -18.10 12.69
N ARG A 91 -3.13 -17.10 11.91
CA ARG A 91 -1.73 -16.67 11.76
C ARG A 91 -1.31 -15.53 12.67
N PHE A 92 -2.23 -14.66 13.05
CA PHE A 92 -1.88 -13.41 13.75
C PHE A 92 -2.66 -13.19 15.04
N GLY A 93 -3.74 -13.94 15.25
CA GLY A 93 -4.64 -13.74 16.39
C GLY A 93 -3.98 -14.00 17.74
N GLY A 94 -3.03 -14.90 17.81
CA GLY A 94 -2.33 -15.29 19.04
C GLY A 94 -1.37 -14.22 19.60
N ALA A 95 -1.22 -13.09 18.93
CA ALA A 95 -0.54 -11.93 19.50
C ALA A 95 -1.35 -11.27 20.64
N ASP A 96 -2.65 -11.49 20.70
CA ASP A 96 -3.53 -11.11 21.80
C ASP A 96 -3.81 -12.30 22.72
N ALA A 97 -3.96 -12.07 24.02
CA ALA A 97 -4.17 -13.11 25.02
C ALA A 97 -5.46 -13.91 24.75
N GLU A 98 -6.54 -13.25 24.33
CA GLU A 98 -7.80 -13.92 23.99
C GLU A 98 -7.62 -14.82 22.76
N GLY A 99 -6.95 -14.33 21.72
CA GLY A 99 -6.67 -15.13 20.53
C GLY A 99 -5.70 -16.29 20.82
N ALA A 100 -4.71 -16.09 21.68
CA ALA A 100 -3.82 -17.16 22.14
C ALA A 100 -4.58 -18.25 22.90
N ALA A 101 -5.54 -17.88 23.74
CA ALA A 101 -6.41 -18.82 24.46
C ALA A 101 -7.31 -19.64 23.51
N LEU A 102 -7.61 -19.10 22.30
CA LEU A 102 -8.32 -19.81 21.23
C LEU A 102 -7.40 -20.69 20.36
N GLY A 103 -6.10 -20.75 20.66
CA GLY A 103 -5.14 -21.56 19.95
C GLY A 103 -4.58 -20.92 18.67
N TYR A 104 -4.78 -19.61 18.44
CA TYR A 104 -4.23 -18.94 17.28
C TYR A 104 -2.73 -18.68 17.45
N ALA A 105 -2.00 -18.69 16.32
CA ALA A 105 -0.57 -18.38 16.29
C ALA A 105 -0.30 -16.88 16.33
N ALA A 106 0.88 -16.52 16.83
CA ALA A 106 1.43 -15.17 16.73
C ALA A 106 2.52 -15.11 15.67
N ALA A 107 2.58 -14.04 14.89
CA ALA A 107 3.66 -13.85 13.92
C ALA A 107 4.97 -13.52 14.64
N PRO A 108 6.12 -14.06 14.15
CA PRO A 108 7.44 -13.77 14.71
C PRO A 108 8.03 -12.43 14.23
N PHE A 109 7.17 -11.48 13.89
CA PHE A 109 7.52 -10.13 13.44
C PHE A 109 6.33 -9.17 13.66
N LEU A 110 6.63 -7.89 13.76
CA LEU A 110 5.60 -6.85 13.88
C LEU A 110 4.99 -6.51 12.52
N VAL A 111 3.71 -6.14 12.53
CA VAL A 111 2.95 -5.69 11.36
C VAL A 111 2.43 -4.28 11.61
N SER A 112 2.48 -3.42 10.59
CA SER A 112 2.03 -2.04 10.73
C SER A 112 1.42 -1.47 9.45
N ASP A 113 0.37 -0.65 9.60
CA ASP A 113 -0.21 0.17 8.53
C ASP A 113 0.49 1.54 8.38
N LYS A 114 1.42 1.89 9.27
CA LYS A 114 1.99 3.25 9.42
C LYS A 114 3.07 3.60 8.39
N CYS A 115 3.57 2.65 7.61
CA CYS A 115 4.62 2.90 6.63
C CYS A 115 4.26 4.06 5.68
N CYS A 116 3.04 4.08 5.11
CA CYS A 116 2.59 5.18 4.25
C CYS A 116 2.49 6.52 4.99
N TYR A 117 2.07 6.50 6.25
CA TYR A 117 1.99 7.70 7.06
C TYR A 117 3.37 8.36 7.19
N TYR A 118 4.38 7.64 7.66
CA TYR A 118 5.71 8.22 7.89
C TYR A 118 6.46 8.57 6.61
N LEU A 119 6.26 7.81 5.52
CA LEU A 119 7.00 8.01 4.28
C LEU A 119 6.33 8.99 3.30
N LYS A 120 5.02 9.23 3.43
CA LYS A 120 4.26 10.03 2.46
C LYS A 120 3.41 11.11 3.11
N GLU A 121 2.56 10.70 4.07
CA GLU A 121 1.53 11.59 4.62
C GLU A 121 2.14 12.63 5.58
N LYS A 122 2.99 12.19 6.51
CA LYS A 122 3.62 13.07 7.49
C LYS A 122 4.48 14.16 6.86
N PRO A 123 5.42 13.88 5.92
CA PRO A 123 6.21 14.94 5.28
C PRO A 123 5.34 15.99 4.60
N CYS A 124 4.28 15.58 3.92
CA CYS A 124 3.35 16.53 3.28
C CYS A 124 2.56 17.34 4.31
N SER A 125 2.13 16.70 5.39
CA SER A 125 1.40 17.39 6.47
C SER A 125 2.28 18.40 7.23
N ASP A 126 3.53 18.04 7.49
CA ASP A 126 4.49 18.92 8.16
C ASP A 126 4.79 20.13 7.26
N TYR A 127 5.06 19.92 5.98
CA TYR A 127 5.26 21.00 5.01
C TYR A 127 4.03 21.91 4.88
N ALA A 128 2.84 21.34 4.81
CA ALA A 128 1.61 22.12 4.74
C ALA A 128 1.40 23.01 5.98
N LYS A 129 1.74 22.51 7.17
CA LYS A 129 1.70 23.28 8.41
C LYS A 129 2.73 24.41 8.44
N GLU A 130 3.94 24.11 8.00
CA GLU A 130 5.05 25.09 7.98
C GLU A 130 4.81 26.22 6.99
N THR A 131 4.30 25.88 5.79
CA THR A 131 4.12 26.87 4.70
C THR A 131 2.72 27.46 4.62
N GLY A 132 1.73 26.93 5.38
CA GLY A 132 0.33 27.32 5.25
C GLY A 132 -0.32 26.83 3.95
N SER A 133 0.34 25.96 3.17
CA SER A 133 -0.16 25.46 1.89
C SER A 133 -1.19 24.34 2.06
N PHE A 134 -1.97 24.10 1.00
CA PHE A 134 -2.98 23.05 0.97
C PHE A 134 -2.67 22.04 -0.14
N PRO A 135 -2.89 20.73 0.09
CA PRO A 135 -2.52 19.72 -0.88
C PRO A 135 -3.48 19.66 -2.08
N TYR A 136 -2.91 19.63 -3.28
CA TYR A 136 -3.56 19.04 -4.45
C TYR A 136 -3.29 17.54 -4.45
N MET A 137 -4.35 16.74 -4.45
CA MET A 137 -4.25 15.29 -4.41
C MET A 137 -4.61 14.68 -5.78
N GLY A 138 -3.74 13.86 -6.33
CA GLY A 138 -3.98 13.12 -7.57
C GLY A 138 -4.89 11.91 -7.34
N LEU A 139 -6.10 12.12 -6.82
CA LEU A 139 -7.09 11.08 -6.58
C LEU A 139 -8.17 11.14 -7.64
N MET A 140 -8.60 9.98 -8.13
CA MET A 140 -9.68 9.81 -9.08
C MET A 140 -10.79 8.93 -8.49
N ALA A 141 -12.06 9.29 -8.73
CA ALA A 141 -13.20 8.45 -8.33
C ALA A 141 -13.20 7.11 -9.09
N SER A 142 -12.71 7.10 -10.33
CA SER A 142 -12.57 5.91 -11.17
C SER A 142 -11.61 4.84 -10.61
N GLU A 143 -10.80 5.16 -9.58
CA GLU A 143 -10.00 4.17 -8.88
C GLU A 143 -10.82 3.30 -7.90
N GLY A 144 -12.10 3.63 -7.71
CA GLY A 144 -13.06 2.86 -6.91
C GLY A 144 -12.82 2.89 -5.39
N GLY A 145 -13.53 2.04 -4.68
CA GLY A 145 -13.38 1.76 -3.26
C GLY A 145 -13.46 3.01 -2.35
N ARG A 146 -12.56 3.12 -1.39
CA ARG A 146 -12.53 4.24 -0.44
C ARG A 146 -12.33 5.62 -1.11
N ARG A 147 -11.62 5.66 -2.26
CA ARG A 147 -11.37 6.92 -2.99
C ARG A 147 -12.64 7.44 -3.60
N GLN A 148 -13.37 6.58 -4.30
CA GLN A 148 -14.68 6.91 -4.88
C GLN A 148 -15.63 7.38 -3.78
N LYS A 149 -15.81 6.60 -2.69
CA LYS A 149 -16.69 6.98 -1.57
C LYS A 149 -16.31 8.33 -0.97
N ALA A 150 -15.02 8.57 -0.73
CA ALA A 150 -14.57 9.85 -0.16
C ALA A 150 -14.85 11.03 -1.11
N LEU A 151 -14.66 10.86 -2.42
CA LEU A 151 -14.95 11.90 -3.40
C LEU A 151 -16.45 12.14 -3.57
N MET A 152 -17.27 11.08 -3.53
CA MET A 152 -18.72 11.21 -3.53
C MET A 152 -19.26 11.92 -2.29
N MET A 153 -18.70 11.68 -1.12
CA MET A 153 -19.13 12.31 0.14
C MET A 153 -18.65 13.75 0.30
N HIS A 154 -17.46 14.08 -0.18
CA HIS A 154 -16.79 15.34 0.13
C HIS A 154 -16.51 16.21 -1.10
N GLY A 155 -16.77 15.69 -2.29
CA GLY A 155 -16.50 16.40 -3.56
C GLY A 155 -15.01 16.55 -3.88
N CYS A 156 -14.75 17.27 -4.96
CA CYS A 156 -13.38 17.53 -5.44
C CYS A 156 -12.60 18.48 -4.51
N ASN A 157 -13.29 19.42 -3.87
CA ASN A 157 -12.72 20.38 -2.92
C ASN A 157 -13.35 20.15 -1.55
N TYR A 158 -12.53 19.72 -0.62
CA TYR A 158 -12.95 19.52 0.76
C TYR A 158 -12.35 20.60 1.66
N ILE A 159 -13.24 21.36 2.32
CA ILE A 159 -12.87 22.46 3.20
C ILE A 159 -13.61 22.27 4.53
N SER A 160 -12.87 21.99 5.59
CA SER A 160 -13.38 21.92 6.96
C SER A 160 -12.37 22.52 7.94
N PRO A 161 -12.75 22.83 9.18
CA PRO A 161 -11.79 23.27 10.19
C PRO A 161 -10.63 22.27 10.31
N GLY A 162 -9.41 22.73 10.12
CA GLY A 162 -8.19 21.92 10.22
C GLY A 162 -7.86 21.03 9.01
N THR A 163 -8.73 20.95 8.01
CA THR A 163 -8.45 20.14 6.80
C THR A 163 -8.95 20.82 5.55
N LYS A 164 -8.03 21.16 4.65
CA LYS A 164 -8.36 21.66 3.30
C LYS A 164 -7.60 20.84 2.28
N ARG A 165 -8.26 20.41 1.21
CA ARG A 165 -7.64 19.69 0.10
C ARG A 165 -8.42 19.88 -1.18
N SER A 166 -7.73 19.77 -2.32
CA SER A 166 -8.35 19.71 -3.63
C SER A 166 -7.91 18.44 -4.38
N CYS A 167 -8.83 17.86 -5.13
CA CYS A 167 -8.63 16.69 -6.00
C CYS A 167 -9.00 17.09 -7.44
N PRO A 168 -8.12 17.80 -8.16
CA PRO A 168 -8.45 18.34 -9.48
C PRO A 168 -8.79 17.26 -10.52
N PHE A 169 -8.28 16.05 -10.33
CA PHE A 169 -8.53 14.91 -11.22
C PHE A 169 -9.65 13.98 -10.73
N ALA A 170 -10.48 14.40 -9.78
CA ALA A 170 -11.49 13.54 -9.16
C ALA A 170 -12.46 12.89 -10.15
N ILE A 171 -12.86 13.63 -11.19
CA ILE A 171 -13.81 13.18 -12.21
C ILE A 171 -13.17 12.45 -13.40
N PHE A 172 -11.85 12.44 -13.49
CA PHE A 172 -11.12 11.83 -14.59
C PHE A 172 -11.08 10.30 -14.46
N SER A 173 -11.16 9.64 -15.60
CA SER A 173 -10.73 8.26 -15.74
C SER A 173 -9.22 8.18 -16.01
N ARG A 174 -8.66 6.97 -15.96
CA ARG A 174 -7.29 6.76 -16.41
C ARG A 174 -7.09 7.09 -17.88
N GLN A 175 -8.09 6.78 -18.72
CA GLN A 175 -8.04 7.08 -20.15
C GLN A 175 -7.97 8.58 -20.41
N ASP A 176 -8.78 9.37 -19.68
CA ASP A 176 -8.76 10.83 -19.79
C ASP A 176 -7.39 11.40 -19.40
N LEU A 177 -6.76 10.89 -18.33
CA LEU A 177 -5.43 11.35 -17.92
C LEU A 177 -4.33 10.97 -18.92
N LEU A 178 -4.40 9.78 -19.52
CA LEU A 178 -3.44 9.38 -20.54
C LEU A 178 -3.64 10.21 -21.82
N GLN A 179 -4.87 10.49 -22.20
CA GLN A 179 -5.16 11.36 -23.33
C GLN A 179 -4.68 12.80 -23.06
N LEU A 180 -4.99 13.35 -21.89
CA LEU A 180 -4.53 14.67 -21.50
C LEU A 180 -3.00 14.78 -21.51
N ALA A 181 -2.29 13.72 -21.07
CA ALA A 181 -0.84 13.68 -21.10
C ALA A 181 -0.27 13.70 -22.53
N LEU A 182 -0.94 13.06 -23.50
CA LEU A 182 -0.59 13.14 -24.93
C LEU A 182 -0.88 14.52 -25.50
N ASP A 183 -2.06 15.08 -25.24
CA ASP A 183 -2.49 16.36 -25.78
C ASP A 183 -1.60 17.52 -25.31
N LEU A 184 -1.19 17.48 -24.03
CA LEU A 184 -0.31 18.48 -23.44
C LEU A 184 1.18 18.13 -23.54
N GLN A 185 1.52 17.01 -24.19
CA GLN A 185 2.92 16.52 -24.30
C GLN A 185 3.64 16.44 -22.96
N VAL A 186 2.93 16.01 -21.91
CA VAL A 186 3.51 15.89 -20.55
C VAL A 186 4.58 14.80 -20.54
N PRO A 187 5.79 15.07 -20.02
CA PRO A 187 6.82 14.06 -19.89
C PRO A 187 6.36 12.90 -19.00
N VAL A 188 6.44 11.68 -19.52
CA VAL A 188 6.08 10.46 -18.79
C VAL A 188 7.32 9.84 -18.18
N PRO A 189 7.36 9.54 -16.87
CA PRO A 189 8.51 8.88 -16.25
C PRO A 189 8.86 7.56 -16.92
N GLU A 190 10.15 7.28 -17.06
CA GLU A 190 10.66 6.09 -17.78
C GLU A 190 10.07 4.77 -17.25
N ILE A 191 9.74 4.71 -15.97
CA ILE A 191 9.11 3.53 -15.36
C ILE A 191 7.74 3.18 -15.98
N TYR A 192 7.03 4.16 -16.53
CA TYR A 192 5.78 3.93 -17.28
C TYR A 192 6.02 3.61 -18.74
N GLY A 193 7.21 3.93 -19.29
CA GLY A 193 7.52 3.82 -20.69
C GLY A 193 6.81 4.88 -21.53
N LYS A 194 6.23 4.49 -22.64
CA LYS A 194 5.48 5.37 -23.55
C LYS A 194 3.98 5.14 -23.39
N ILE A 195 3.19 6.18 -23.67
CA ILE A 195 1.74 6.02 -23.85
C ILE A 195 1.52 5.57 -25.29
N VAL A 196 0.79 4.47 -25.45
CA VAL A 196 0.44 3.91 -26.77
C VAL A 196 -1.05 3.68 -26.83
N ARG A 197 -1.60 3.68 -28.05
CA ARG A 197 -3.02 3.39 -28.32
C ARG A 197 -3.10 1.99 -28.93
N ASP A 198 -3.87 1.13 -28.34
CA ASP A 198 -4.15 -0.22 -28.82
C ASP A 198 -5.17 -0.18 -29.97
N ALA A 199 -5.37 -1.30 -30.67
CA ALA A 199 -6.26 -1.40 -31.83
C ALA A 199 -7.73 -1.07 -31.51
N ASP A 200 -8.17 -1.26 -30.28
CA ASP A 200 -9.51 -0.92 -29.79
C ASP A 200 -9.66 0.57 -29.39
N GLY A 201 -8.60 1.36 -29.55
CA GLY A 201 -8.56 2.77 -29.17
C GLY A 201 -8.16 3.04 -27.72
N THR A 202 -7.98 2.01 -26.89
CA THR A 202 -7.61 2.14 -25.48
C THR A 202 -6.16 2.62 -25.33
N LEU A 203 -5.95 3.57 -24.43
CA LEU A 203 -4.61 4.07 -24.09
C LEU A 203 -4.02 3.28 -22.94
N ARG A 204 -2.75 2.92 -23.08
CA ARG A 204 -1.97 2.30 -21.99
C ARG A 204 -0.53 2.76 -21.99
N THR A 205 0.15 2.52 -20.90
CA THR A 205 1.61 2.67 -20.79
C THR A 205 2.31 1.36 -21.17
N THR A 206 3.45 1.44 -21.85
CA THR A 206 4.18 0.26 -22.36
C THR A 206 4.90 -0.54 -21.27
N LYS A 207 5.15 0.08 -20.09
CA LYS A 207 5.78 -0.57 -18.94
C LYS A 207 4.79 -0.61 -17.76
N ALA A 208 5.14 -0.10 -16.60
CA ALA A 208 4.28 -0.14 -15.42
C ALA A 208 2.95 0.58 -15.63
N GLN A 209 1.85 -0.06 -15.25
CA GLN A 209 0.53 0.57 -15.24
C GLN A 209 0.31 1.42 -13.99
N ARG A 210 0.94 1.03 -12.88
CA ARG A 210 0.93 1.74 -11.60
C ARG A 210 2.30 1.67 -10.96
N THR A 211 2.67 2.72 -10.25
CA THR A 211 3.88 2.73 -9.43
C THR A 211 3.52 2.86 -7.97
N GLY A 212 4.12 2.02 -7.14
CA GLY A 212 4.06 2.08 -5.70
C GLY A 212 5.45 2.34 -5.11
N CYS A 213 5.61 2.11 -3.82
CA CYS A 213 6.94 1.95 -3.24
C CYS A 213 7.50 0.60 -3.69
N SER A 214 8.76 0.56 -4.12
CA SER A 214 9.42 -0.64 -4.67
C SER A 214 9.23 -1.88 -3.79
N MET A 215 9.31 -1.73 -2.48
CA MET A 215 9.18 -2.84 -1.52
C MET A 215 7.93 -2.71 -0.66
N CYS A 216 6.77 -2.50 -1.29
CA CYS A 216 5.49 -2.44 -0.58
C CYS A 216 4.84 -3.82 -0.55
N GLY A 217 4.57 -4.36 0.64
CA GLY A 217 3.88 -5.64 0.78
C GLY A 217 2.35 -5.55 0.80
N PHE A 218 1.79 -4.33 0.77
CA PHE A 218 0.33 -4.20 0.70
C PHE A 218 -0.19 -4.71 -0.64
N GLY A 219 -1.07 -5.69 -0.59
CA GLY A 219 -1.73 -6.27 -1.75
C GLY A 219 -0.95 -7.40 -2.44
N VAL A 220 0.33 -7.65 -2.10
CA VAL A 220 1.15 -8.66 -2.78
C VAL A 220 0.55 -10.06 -2.74
N HIS A 221 -0.15 -10.42 -1.67
CA HIS A 221 -0.82 -11.71 -1.51
C HIS A 221 -2.00 -11.95 -2.47
N MET A 222 -2.41 -10.90 -3.20
CA MET A 222 -3.44 -10.95 -4.25
C MET A 222 -2.84 -10.84 -5.66
N GLU A 223 -1.53 -10.63 -5.77
CA GLU A 223 -0.86 -10.55 -7.06
C GLU A 223 -0.47 -11.94 -7.53
N LYS A 224 -0.69 -12.19 -8.82
CA LYS A 224 -0.10 -13.36 -9.50
C LYS A 224 1.37 -13.10 -9.78
N ARG A 225 2.14 -14.16 -9.90
CA ARG A 225 3.53 -14.07 -10.38
C ARG A 225 3.54 -13.90 -11.91
N PRO A 226 4.48 -13.07 -12.42
CA PRO A 226 5.50 -12.31 -11.72
C PRO A 226 4.94 -11.08 -10.99
N HIS A 227 5.01 -11.08 -9.65
CA HIS A 227 4.56 -9.96 -8.84
C HIS A 227 5.64 -8.88 -8.68
N ARG A 228 5.34 -7.82 -7.91
CA ARG A 228 6.23 -6.65 -7.77
C ARG A 228 7.63 -6.96 -7.22
N PHE A 229 7.80 -8.01 -6.44
CA PHE A 229 9.11 -8.41 -5.93
C PHE A 229 9.93 -9.15 -7.00
N ASP A 230 9.30 -9.97 -7.85
CA ASP A 230 9.97 -10.61 -8.99
C ASP A 230 10.50 -9.52 -9.96
N ARG A 231 9.68 -8.50 -10.24
CA ARG A 231 10.08 -7.36 -11.09
C ARG A 231 11.15 -6.46 -10.47
N LEU A 232 11.29 -6.44 -9.14
CA LEU A 232 12.41 -5.76 -8.51
C LEU A 232 13.71 -6.53 -8.75
N TRP A 233 13.68 -7.86 -8.67
CA TRP A 233 14.84 -8.70 -8.99
C TRP A 233 15.34 -8.43 -10.41
N GLU A 234 14.43 -8.38 -11.38
CA GLU A 234 14.76 -8.06 -12.78
C GLU A 234 15.51 -6.71 -12.92
N ARG A 235 15.06 -5.70 -12.19
CA ARG A 235 15.61 -4.35 -12.28
C ARG A 235 16.88 -4.14 -11.45
N ASN A 236 16.93 -4.74 -10.28
CA ASN A 236 18.01 -4.55 -9.30
C ASN A 236 18.14 -5.78 -8.39
N PRO A 237 18.85 -6.84 -8.82
CA PRO A 237 19.02 -8.06 -8.04
C PRO A 237 19.65 -7.83 -6.67
N LYS A 238 20.59 -6.87 -6.56
CA LYS A 238 21.26 -6.54 -5.28
C LYS A 238 20.31 -5.90 -4.28
N GLU A 239 19.45 -5.00 -4.73
CA GLU A 239 18.42 -4.39 -3.89
C GLU A 239 17.40 -5.45 -3.47
N TRP A 240 17.00 -6.32 -4.39
CA TRP A 240 16.11 -7.43 -4.11
C TRP A 240 16.68 -8.34 -3.01
N GLU A 241 17.94 -8.79 -3.14
CA GLU A 241 18.61 -9.65 -2.18
C GLU A 241 18.64 -9.01 -0.78
N MET A 242 19.00 -7.74 -0.68
CA MET A 242 19.00 -6.99 0.58
C MET A 242 17.60 -6.97 1.21
N TRP A 243 16.59 -6.66 0.42
CA TRP A 243 15.22 -6.58 0.93
C TRP A 243 14.61 -7.93 1.29
N MET A 244 14.93 -8.99 0.54
CA MET A 244 14.37 -10.31 0.80
C MET A 244 15.00 -10.97 2.01
N ASN A 245 16.30 -10.75 2.26
CA ASN A 245 17.06 -11.54 3.22
C ASN A 245 17.78 -10.73 4.30
N HIS A 246 18.02 -9.40 4.14
CA HIS A 246 18.98 -8.68 4.97
C HIS A 246 18.43 -7.35 5.54
N VAL A 247 17.13 -7.27 5.89
CA VAL A 247 16.55 -6.03 6.41
C VAL A 247 16.77 -5.86 7.90
N MET A 248 16.58 -6.92 8.68
CA MET A 248 16.74 -6.90 10.14
C MET A 248 17.19 -8.26 10.68
N GLN A 249 17.58 -8.29 11.95
CA GLN A 249 17.96 -9.53 12.65
C GLN A 249 16.85 -9.93 13.62
N ASP A 250 16.67 -11.24 13.80
CA ASP A 250 15.86 -11.80 14.86
C ASP A 250 16.63 -11.85 16.19
N ASP A 251 15.98 -12.31 17.26
CA ASP A 251 16.57 -12.42 18.62
C ASP A 251 17.78 -13.37 18.70
N ARG A 252 17.97 -14.21 17.68
CA ARG A 252 19.11 -15.12 17.56
C ARG A 252 20.23 -14.54 16.69
N GLY A 253 20.08 -13.32 16.20
CA GLY A 253 21.04 -12.65 15.33
C GLY A 253 20.98 -13.07 13.86
N ASN A 254 20.00 -13.88 13.43
CA ASN A 254 19.84 -14.28 12.04
C ASN A 254 19.21 -13.15 11.23
N TRP A 255 19.82 -12.83 10.11
CA TRP A 255 19.26 -11.87 9.18
C TRP A 255 17.99 -12.40 8.50
N TYR A 256 17.02 -11.54 8.32
CA TYR A 256 15.81 -11.82 7.54
C TYR A 256 15.24 -10.55 6.89
N GLY A 257 14.38 -10.75 5.93
CA GLY A 257 13.69 -9.69 5.22
C GLY A 257 12.30 -10.11 4.79
N TRP A 258 11.88 -9.62 3.63
CA TRP A 258 10.58 -9.95 3.05
C TRP A 258 10.37 -11.44 2.83
N GLY A 259 11.42 -12.20 2.52
CA GLY A 259 11.32 -13.65 2.30
C GLY A 259 10.60 -14.35 3.46
N ARG A 260 11.05 -14.14 4.71
CA ARG A 260 10.41 -14.70 5.91
C ARG A 260 8.95 -14.23 6.07
N VAL A 261 8.68 -12.99 5.74
CA VAL A 261 7.33 -12.40 5.87
C VAL A 261 6.39 -12.95 4.82
N LEU A 262 6.85 -13.08 3.57
CA LEU A 262 6.08 -13.65 2.46
C LEU A 262 5.78 -15.13 2.68
N ASP A 263 6.76 -15.91 3.16
CA ASP A 263 6.55 -17.30 3.56
C ASP A 263 5.46 -17.42 4.61
N TYR A 264 5.48 -16.56 5.62
CA TYR A 264 4.48 -16.58 6.69
C TYR A 264 3.06 -16.28 6.20
N ILE A 265 2.91 -15.36 5.26
CA ILE A 265 1.59 -15.04 4.68
C ILE A 265 1.20 -15.94 3.49
N GLY A 266 2.06 -16.88 3.10
CA GLY A 266 1.80 -17.84 2.04
C GLY A 266 1.91 -17.24 0.63
N VAL A 267 2.89 -16.36 0.40
CA VAL A 267 3.21 -15.78 -0.91
C VAL A 267 4.53 -16.36 -1.40
N GLU A 268 4.48 -17.06 -2.53
CA GLU A 268 5.68 -17.58 -3.18
C GLU A 268 6.51 -16.43 -3.76
N TRP A 269 7.83 -16.47 -3.51
CA TRP A 269 8.75 -15.40 -3.91
C TRP A 269 10.10 -15.93 -4.41
N ARG A 270 10.37 -17.22 -4.20
CA ARG A 270 11.61 -17.85 -4.64
C ARG A 270 11.62 -17.98 -6.14
N ASP A 271 12.81 -18.06 -6.69
CA ASP A 271 13.01 -18.20 -8.12
C ASP A 271 12.28 -17.12 -8.97
N PRO A 272 12.63 -15.84 -8.77
CA PRO A 272 12.04 -14.75 -9.52
C PRO A 272 12.34 -14.83 -11.03
N GLU A 273 13.44 -15.45 -11.43
CA GLU A 273 13.81 -15.62 -12.82
C GLU A 273 12.85 -16.56 -13.55
N ALA A 274 12.56 -17.72 -12.98
CA ALA A 274 11.56 -18.64 -13.54
C ALA A 274 10.17 -18.01 -13.61
N ALA A 275 9.80 -17.18 -12.61
CA ALA A 275 8.53 -16.47 -12.63
C ALA A 275 8.43 -15.44 -13.76
N LEU A 276 9.54 -14.81 -14.13
CA LEU A 276 9.60 -13.82 -15.21
C LEU A 276 9.61 -14.44 -16.61
N LEU A 277 10.08 -15.69 -16.71
CA LEU A 277 10.14 -16.41 -17.98
C LEU A 277 8.80 -17.03 -18.39
N ASN A 278 7.77 -16.97 -17.55
CA ASN A 278 6.44 -17.54 -17.86
C ASN A 278 5.68 -16.64 -18.85
N PRO A 279 5.53 -17.05 -20.14
CA PRO A 279 5.05 -16.14 -21.20
C PRO A 279 3.54 -15.85 -21.14
N ASP A 280 2.77 -16.56 -20.32
CA ASP A 280 1.31 -16.49 -20.32
C ASP A 280 0.71 -15.42 -19.39
N GLU A 281 1.54 -14.66 -18.68
CA GLU A 281 1.07 -13.60 -17.80
C GLU A 281 1.46 -12.21 -18.33
N LEU A 282 0.52 -11.58 -18.99
CA LEU A 282 0.58 -10.15 -19.31
C LEU A 282 0.96 -9.32 -18.07
N PRO A 283 1.81 -8.28 -18.18
CA PRO A 283 2.25 -7.47 -17.08
C PRO A 283 1.07 -6.86 -16.32
N GLY A 284 0.77 -7.48 -15.22
CA GLY A 284 -0.01 -7.02 -14.07
C GLY A 284 -1.08 -5.98 -14.31
N GLN A 285 -2.18 -6.37 -14.84
CA GLN A 285 -3.45 -5.77 -14.47
C GLN A 285 -3.69 -6.20 -13.01
N MET A 286 -3.60 -5.25 -12.05
CA MET A 286 -4.18 -5.50 -10.74
C MET A 286 -5.68 -5.62 -10.96
N ILE A 287 -6.15 -6.84 -11.12
CA ILE A 287 -7.56 -7.16 -11.04
C ILE A 287 -7.91 -6.93 -9.57
N PHE A 288 -8.57 -5.83 -9.29
CA PHE A 288 -9.42 -5.69 -8.12
C PHE A 288 -10.70 -6.50 -8.37
N ASP A 289 -10.54 -7.79 -8.63
CA ASP A 289 -11.64 -8.72 -8.56
C ASP A 289 -11.90 -9.04 -7.10
N GLY A 290 -13.12 -8.78 -6.70
CA GLY A 290 -13.69 -9.32 -5.48
C GLY A 290 -13.39 -8.50 -4.22
N MET A 291 -13.84 -7.24 -4.16
CA MET A 291 -14.69 -6.95 -3.02
C MET A 291 -16.01 -7.69 -3.34
N GLU A 292 -16.21 -8.85 -2.77
CA GLU A 292 -17.54 -9.41 -2.63
C GLU A 292 -18.44 -8.28 -2.18
N GLU A 293 -19.45 -7.98 -2.98
CA GLU A 293 -20.60 -7.18 -2.60
C GLU A 293 -21.28 -7.95 -1.46
N ASP A 294 -20.82 -7.74 -0.24
CA ASP A 294 -21.64 -7.98 0.92
C ASP A 294 -22.76 -6.92 0.86
N THR A 295 -23.84 -7.35 0.23
CA THR A 295 -25.17 -6.76 0.29
C THR A 295 -25.47 -6.25 1.70
N LEU A 296 -25.84 -4.97 1.74
CA LEU A 296 -26.68 -4.21 2.69
C LEU A 296 -26.84 -4.75 4.12
#